data_6ff56ff456ffdd31e610e3963b0e52b4
#
_entry.id   6ff56ff456ffdd31e610e3963b0e52b4
#
_cell.length_a   1.000
_cell.length_b   1.000
_cell.length_c   1.000
_cell.angle_alpha   90.00
_cell.angle_beta   90.00
_cell.angle_gamma   90.00
#
_symmetry.space_group_name_H-M   'P 1'
#
loop_
_entity.id
_entity.type
_entity.pdbx_description
1 polymer ?
#
loop_
_entity_poly.entity_id
_entity_poly.type
_entity_poly.pdbx_seq_one_letter_code
_entity_poly.pdbx_strand_id
1 'polypeptide(L)'
;MTGTRTIGRFISNQTWNFTPISVSRIGSHSFNQLRMSSSATAAVSESETAAAQKNYQIVQDSGNFDETQAKRPDFDHSKPIEVTKSPNPNWEYGQGVPGASLAGKHHEIDPYASDRPMINNYRLLVSGIAPRPVGFLSTVNAQGEKNLSPFSYFQVIDHDPPMFIVGFSSRPSRVKDTYRNLRETGECVINTVSENMIEAVNATSIDAPYGVSEWDVSGLHEAPSTTVKPSRVAESVFNIEGKVIDIKEFTDHQQPGMSLAATVLIKATRFWVKEGTANEDYSHIDLEKLRPVGQLGGISYGRIGSTFEQPRKRWSDEVGKSEILAKLDAGKPVDK
;
A
#
# COMPACT_ATOMS: atom_id res chain seq x y z
N MET A 1 -45.70 -18.24 37.85
CA MET A 1 -44.68 -17.75 38.83
C MET A 1 -43.57 -17.12 38.02
N THR A 2 -43.56 -15.84 38.01
CA THR A 2 -42.69 -14.93 37.26
C THR A 2 -41.36 -14.73 37.96
N GLY A 3 -40.24 -14.88 37.27
CA GLY A 3 -38.91 -14.59 37.79
C GLY A 3 -38.12 -13.73 36.80
N THR A 4 -38.25 -12.43 36.96
CA THR A 4 -37.46 -11.41 36.20
C THR A 4 -36.07 -11.30 36.85
N ARG A 5 -35.00 -11.54 36.08
CA ARG A 5 -33.62 -11.22 36.48
C ARG A 5 -33.16 -9.95 35.79
N THR A 6 -32.97 -8.92 36.60
CA THR A 6 -32.35 -7.66 36.24
C THR A 6 -30.82 -7.82 36.19
N ILE A 7 -30.20 -7.52 35.07
CA ILE A 7 -28.73 -7.45 34.95
C ILE A 7 -28.32 -5.98 35.08
N GLY A 8 -27.62 -5.69 36.18
CA GLY A 8 -27.06 -4.36 36.45
C GLY A 8 -25.85 -4.08 35.56
N ARG A 9 -25.86 -2.91 34.93
CA ARG A 9 -24.72 -2.32 34.23
C ARG A 9 -23.74 -1.74 35.24
N PHE A 10 -22.51 -2.25 35.25
CA PHE A 10 -21.37 -1.53 35.85
C PHE A 10 -20.68 -0.68 34.76
N ILE A 11 -20.79 0.63 34.87
CA ILE A 11 -19.99 1.59 34.11
C ILE A 11 -18.89 2.07 35.07
N SER A 12 -17.63 1.67 34.81
CA SER A 12 -16.49 2.24 35.50
C SER A 12 -15.95 3.43 34.69
N ASN A 13 -16.17 4.65 35.18
CA ASN A 13 -15.52 5.85 34.71
C ASN A 13 -14.07 5.86 35.20
N GLN A 14 -13.11 5.68 34.33
CA GLN A 14 -11.71 6.04 34.61
C GLN A 14 -11.44 7.43 34.04
N THR A 15 -11.30 8.41 34.91
CA THR A 15 -10.80 9.75 34.61
C THR A 15 -9.28 9.73 34.64
N TRP A 16 -8.66 10.09 33.53
CA TRP A 16 -7.21 10.32 33.45
C TRP A 16 -6.90 11.79 33.81
N ASN A 17 -6.19 12.00 34.93
CA ASN A 17 -5.67 13.30 35.31
C ASN A 17 -4.32 13.52 34.63
N PHE A 18 -4.24 14.51 33.76
CA PHE A 18 -2.96 15.02 33.24
C PHE A 18 -2.45 16.14 34.15
N THR A 19 -1.26 15.96 34.69
CA THR A 19 -0.53 17.00 35.42
C THR A 19 0.36 17.77 34.41
N PRO A 20 0.33 19.10 34.36
CA PRO A 20 1.19 19.87 33.46
C PRO A 20 2.62 19.94 34.00
N ILE A 21 3.59 19.62 33.14
CA ILE A 21 5.02 19.75 33.43
C ILE A 21 5.41 21.22 33.13
N SER A 22 5.94 21.89 34.14
CA SER A 22 6.45 23.27 34.04
C SER A 22 7.80 23.28 33.30
N VAL A 23 7.93 24.11 32.26
CA VAL A 23 9.18 24.39 31.56
C VAL A 23 9.92 25.51 32.28
N SER A 24 11.07 25.20 32.90
CA SER A 24 11.98 26.19 33.45
C SER A 24 12.95 26.70 32.35
N ARG A 25 13.00 28.01 32.19
CA ARG A 25 13.97 28.74 31.35
C ARG A 25 15.42 28.47 31.83
N ILE A 26 16.29 28.08 30.93
CA ILE A 26 17.77 28.10 31.15
C ILE A 26 18.39 29.06 30.15
N GLY A 27 19.31 29.84 30.71
CA GLY A 27 19.85 31.07 30.19
C GLY A 27 20.82 30.92 28.99
N SER A 28 21.00 32.07 28.39
CA SER A 28 21.94 32.41 27.34
C SER A 28 23.42 32.22 27.75
N HIS A 29 24.15 31.41 26.97
CA HIS A 29 25.65 31.44 27.01
C HIS A 29 26.18 31.70 25.61
N SER A 30 27.12 32.64 25.58
CA SER A 30 27.80 33.21 24.42
C SER A 30 28.59 32.16 23.62
N PHE A 31 28.47 32.26 22.29
CA PHE A 31 29.26 31.49 21.32
C PHE A 31 30.67 32.07 21.19
N ASN A 32 31.68 31.27 21.57
CA ASN A 32 33.04 31.46 21.15
C ASN A 32 33.28 30.74 19.83
N GLN A 33 33.75 31.50 18.83
CA GLN A 33 34.20 30.98 17.55
C GLN A 33 35.45 30.12 17.72
N LEU A 34 35.33 28.82 17.46
CA LEU A 34 36.47 27.94 17.17
C LEU A 34 36.44 27.61 15.66
N ARG A 35 37.45 28.18 14.96
CA ARG A 35 37.80 27.75 13.60
C ARG A 35 38.23 26.28 13.67
N MET A 36 37.48 25.40 13.06
CA MET A 36 37.92 24.03 12.76
C MET A 36 38.25 23.91 11.28
N SER A 37 39.43 23.36 11.05
CA SER A 37 40.06 23.07 9.77
C SER A 37 39.16 22.18 8.89
N SER A 38 39.10 22.50 7.61
CA SER A 38 38.50 21.71 6.56
C SER A 38 39.16 20.33 6.47
N SER A 39 38.50 19.30 6.97
CA SER A 39 38.78 17.93 6.56
C SER A 39 38.07 17.66 5.22
N ALA A 40 38.90 17.30 4.24
CA ALA A 40 38.46 16.92 2.90
C ALA A 40 37.40 15.81 2.96
N THR A 41 36.16 16.16 2.70
CA THR A 41 35.14 15.20 2.28
C THR A 41 35.57 14.72 0.90
N ALA A 42 35.99 13.47 0.79
CA ALA A 42 36.27 12.85 -0.50
C ALA A 42 35.02 12.97 -1.36
N ALA A 43 35.08 13.77 -2.38
CA ALA A 43 34.05 13.87 -3.39
C ALA A 43 33.93 12.47 -4.05
N VAL A 44 32.86 11.77 -3.81
CA VAL A 44 32.48 10.59 -4.60
C VAL A 44 32.43 11.07 -6.04
N SER A 45 33.23 10.46 -6.92
CA SER A 45 33.35 10.94 -8.30
C SER A 45 31.98 10.89 -9.00
N GLU A 46 31.69 11.87 -9.84
CA GLU A 46 30.44 11.90 -10.63
C GLU A 46 30.26 10.63 -11.46
N SER A 47 31.37 9.92 -11.80
CA SER A 47 31.33 8.63 -12.48
C SER A 47 30.81 7.47 -11.64
N GLU A 48 31.08 7.45 -10.32
CA GLU A 48 30.56 6.43 -9.40
C GLU A 48 29.06 6.64 -9.10
N THR A 49 28.63 7.89 -9.00
CA THR A 49 27.21 8.25 -8.87
C THR A 49 26.44 7.91 -10.14
N ALA A 50 27.01 8.17 -11.30
CA ALA A 50 26.40 7.82 -12.61
C ALA A 50 26.38 6.31 -12.85
N ALA A 51 27.39 5.54 -12.37
CA ALA A 51 27.42 4.08 -12.47
C ALA A 51 26.38 3.44 -11.51
N ALA A 52 26.24 3.97 -10.30
CA ALA A 52 25.20 3.54 -9.35
C ALA A 52 23.78 3.85 -9.87
N GLN A 53 23.59 4.98 -10.55
CA GLN A 53 22.31 5.31 -11.19
C GLN A 53 21.98 4.43 -12.40
N LYS A 54 22.98 3.92 -13.13
CA LYS A 54 22.75 3.01 -14.27
C LYS A 54 22.16 1.65 -13.88
N ASN A 55 22.41 1.17 -12.68
CA ASN A 55 21.87 -0.11 -12.19
C ASN A 55 20.45 0.04 -11.59
N TYR A 56 19.99 1.25 -11.31
CA TYR A 56 18.65 1.54 -10.81
C TYR A 56 17.82 2.20 -11.90
N GLN A 57 17.37 1.41 -12.88
CA GLN A 57 16.58 1.89 -14.02
C GLN A 57 15.09 2.05 -13.71
N ILE A 58 14.76 2.61 -12.56
CA ILE A 58 13.45 3.20 -12.38
C ILE A 58 13.54 4.61 -12.96
N VAL A 59 12.93 4.82 -14.12
CA VAL A 59 12.81 6.15 -14.71
C VAL A 59 11.98 7.00 -13.77
N GLN A 60 12.63 7.88 -13.01
CA GLN A 60 11.96 8.78 -12.06
C GLN A 60 11.56 10.10 -12.70
N ASP A 61 12.13 10.40 -13.84
CA ASP A 61 11.82 11.58 -14.64
C ASP A 61 11.36 11.12 -16.03
N SER A 62 10.31 11.74 -16.50
CA SER A 62 9.70 11.46 -17.80
C SER A 62 10.56 11.93 -18.99
N GLY A 63 11.89 12.15 -18.81
CA GLY A 63 12.79 12.50 -19.89
C GLY A 63 12.39 11.86 -21.22
N ASN A 64 13.16 11.25 -21.95
CA ASN A 64 12.72 10.52 -23.13
C ASN A 64 12.31 9.08 -22.76
N PHE A 65 11.11 8.91 -22.13
CA PHE A 65 10.59 7.61 -21.75
C PHE A 65 10.48 6.65 -22.95
N ASP A 66 10.03 7.15 -24.10
CA ASP A 66 9.85 6.34 -25.31
C ASP A 66 11.17 5.76 -25.83
N GLU A 67 12.25 6.55 -25.83
CA GLU A 67 13.58 6.05 -26.19
C GLU A 67 14.11 5.02 -25.18
N THR A 68 13.79 5.19 -23.90
CA THR A 68 14.16 4.23 -22.87
C THR A 68 13.37 2.95 -23.01
N GLN A 69 12.09 3.05 -23.27
CA GLN A 69 11.18 1.92 -23.49
C GLN A 69 11.57 1.11 -24.73
N ALA A 70 11.90 1.77 -25.83
CA ALA A 70 12.31 1.13 -27.09
C ALA A 70 13.58 0.27 -26.97
N LYS A 71 14.40 0.47 -25.94
CA LYS A 71 15.62 -0.31 -25.68
C LYS A 71 15.38 -1.53 -24.78
N ARG A 72 14.16 -1.72 -24.26
CA ARG A 72 13.81 -2.85 -23.40
C ARG A 72 13.37 -4.03 -24.25
N PRO A 73 13.54 -5.28 -23.73
CA PRO A 73 12.96 -6.46 -24.37
C PRO A 73 11.43 -6.38 -24.34
N ASP A 74 10.79 -7.04 -25.31
CA ASP A 74 9.34 -7.18 -25.36
C ASP A 74 8.82 -7.92 -24.13
N PHE A 75 7.57 -7.62 -23.76
CA PHE A 75 6.92 -8.30 -22.65
C PHE A 75 6.51 -9.72 -23.05
N ASP A 76 7.01 -10.71 -22.35
CA ASP A 76 6.68 -12.12 -22.60
C ASP A 76 5.41 -12.54 -21.84
N HIS A 77 4.28 -12.52 -22.53
CA HIS A 77 2.97 -12.95 -22.00
C HIS A 77 2.88 -14.46 -21.74
N SER A 78 3.76 -15.27 -22.36
CA SER A 78 3.73 -16.73 -22.25
C SER A 78 4.43 -17.27 -21.02
N LYS A 79 5.23 -16.43 -20.33
CA LYS A 79 6.03 -16.87 -19.20
C LYS A 79 5.14 -17.29 -18.03
N PRO A 80 5.17 -18.57 -17.60
CA PRO A 80 4.36 -19.05 -16.49
C PRO A 80 4.85 -18.50 -15.16
N ILE A 81 4.01 -18.61 -14.13
CA ILE A 81 4.41 -18.35 -12.74
C ILE A 81 5.12 -19.59 -12.21
N GLU A 82 6.40 -19.46 -11.91
CA GLU A 82 7.20 -20.56 -11.37
C GLU A 82 6.91 -20.78 -9.89
N VAL A 83 6.76 -22.03 -9.46
CA VAL A 83 6.64 -22.38 -8.04
C VAL A 83 7.97 -22.95 -7.55
N THR A 84 8.59 -22.29 -6.58
CA THR A 84 9.91 -22.66 -6.06
C THR A 84 9.84 -23.07 -4.58
N LYS A 85 10.94 -23.59 -4.06
CA LYS A 85 11.14 -23.66 -2.62
C LYS A 85 11.28 -22.26 -2.04
N SER A 86 10.99 -22.11 -0.74
CA SER A 86 11.29 -20.86 -0.02
C SER A 86 12.79 -20.51 -0.11
N PRO A 87 13.18 -19.24 -0.01
CA PRO A 87 14.57 -18.81 -0.13
C PRO A 87 15.53 -19.50 0.85
N ASN A 88 15.02 -19.90 2.02
CA ASN A 88 15.80 -20.61 3.04
C ASN A 88 14.98 -21.77 3.65
N PRO A 89 14.83 -22.90 2.93
CA PRO A 89 13.96 -24.00 3.33
C PRO A 89 14.44 -24.74 4.60
N ASN A 90 15.71 -24.59 4.95
CA ASN A 90 16.32 -25.20 6.15
C ASN A 90 16.49 -24.20 7.30
N TRP A 91 15.76 -23.08 7.28
CA TRP A 91 15.81 -22.10 8.35
C TRP A 91 15.30 -22.67 9.68
N GLU A 92 16.04 -22.41 10.74
CA GLU A 92 15.70 -22.85 12.11
C GLU A 92 15.37 -21.67 13.02
N TYR A 93 14.60 -21.93 14.06
CA TYR A 93 14.24 -20.91 15.05
C TYR A 93 15.49 -20.31 15.71
N GLY A 94 15.55 -18.98 15.74
CA GLY A 94 16.67 -18.22 16.29
C GLY A 94 17.79 -17.92 15.31
N GLN A 95 17.77 -18.48 14.11
CA GLN A 95 18.84 -18.29 13.11
C GLN A 95 18.90 -16.86 12.52
N GLY A 96 17.83 -16.08 12.62
CA GLY A 96 17.76 -14.75 12.03
C GLY A 96 17.78 -14.79 10.50
N VAL A 97 18.55 -13.89 9.87
CA VAL A 97 18.72 -13.85 8.41
C VAL A 97 20.10 -14.36 8.06
N PRO A 98 20.24 -15.61 7.55
CA PRO A 98 21.54 -16.18 7.20
C PRO A 98 22.27 -15.33 6.16
N GLY A 99 23.56 -15.07 6.41
CA GLY A 99 24.38 -14.24 5.52
C GLY A 99 24.08 -12.74 5.54
N ALA A 100 23.19 -12.27 6.41
CA ALA A 100 22.94 -10.84 6.56
C ALA A 100 24.18 -10.11 7.12
N SER A 101 24.60 -9.05 6.46
CA SER A 101 25.62 -8.16 7.00
C SER A 101 24.98 -7.16 7.96
N LEU A 102 25.37 -7.20 9.22
CA LEU A 102 24.98 -6.21 10.22
C LEU A 102 25.91 -4.98 10.23
N ALA A 103 26.90 -4.94 9.34
CA ALA A 103 27.86 -3.83 9.25
C ALA A 103 27.32 -2.59 8.52
N GLY A 104 26.17 -2.69 7.87
CA GLY A 104 25.51 -1.58 7.17
C GLY A 104 25.03 -0.51 8.14
N LYS A 105 25.40 0.75 7.87
CA LYS A 105 24.88 1.90 8.62
C LYS A 105 23.49 2.28 8.11
N HIS A 106 22.59 2.59 9.03
CA HIS A 106 21.31 3.22 8.69
C HIS A 106 21.47 4.74 8.74
N HIS A 107 20.85 5.43 7.78
CA HIS A 107 20.73 6.88 7.81
C HIS A 107 19.38 7.24 8.42
N GLU A 108 19.39 8.00 9.50
CA GLU A 108 18.20 8.57 10.08
C GLU A 108 17.70 9.72 9.20
N ILE A 109 16.40 9.74 8.91
CA ILE A 109 15.75 10.74 8.08
C ILE A 109 14.56 11.29 8.84
N ASP A 110 14.59 12.59 9.18
CA ASP A 110 13.41 13.30 9.65
C ASP A 110 12.53 13.66 8.45
N PRO A 111 11.31 13.08 8.32
CA PRO A 111 10.42 13.38 7.21
C PRO A 111 9.89 14.82 7.23
N TYR A 112 10.04 15.53 8.35
CA TYR A 112 9.58 16.90 8.58
C TYR A 112 10.71 17.93 8.62
N ALA A 113 11.95 17.54 8.35
CA ALA A 113 13.07 18.46 8.28
C ALA A 113 12.78 19.61 7.30
N SER A 114 13.09 20.85 7.69
CA SER A 114 12.72 22.05 6.94
C SER A 114 13.41 22.17 5.56
N ASP A 115 14.55 21.51 5.41
CA ASP A 115 15.34 21.43 4.16
C ASP A 115 14.99 20.21 3.30
N ARG A 116 14.10 19.33 3.77
CA ARG A 116 13.69 18.13 3.04
C ARG A 116 12.54 18.41 2.08
N PRO A 117 12.72 18.27 0.75
CA PRO A 117 11.62 18.39 -0.20
C PRO A 117 10.55 17.32 0.05
N MET A 118 9.27 17.71 0.13
CA MET A 118 8.13 16.81 0.38
C MET A 118 8.08 15.66 -0.65
N ILE A 119 8.47 15.92 -1.90
CA ILE A 119 8.51 14.91 -2.96
C ILE A 119 9.45 13.74 -2.64
N ASN A 120 10.50 13.97 -1.82
CA ASN A 120 11.42 12.93 -1.40
C ASN A 120 10.76 11.94 -0.43
N ASN A 121 9.83 12.39 0.41
CA ASN A 121 9.02 11.48 1.25
C ASN A 121 8.14 10.59 0.38
N TYR A 122 7.45 11.16 -0.62
CA TYR A 122 6.68 10.38 -1.58
C TYR A 122 7.55 9.32 -2.28
N ARG A 123 8.69 9.72 -2.87
CA ARG A 123 9.59 8.82 -3.60
C ARG A 123 10.12 7.70 -2.71
N LEU A 124 10.52 8.02 -1.48
CA LEU A 124 11.02 7.05 -0.52
C LEU A 124 9.93 6.04 -0.12
N LEU A 125 8.73 6.52 0.21
CA LEU A 125 7.61 5.66 0.61
C LEU A 125 7.16 4.74 -0.52
N VAL A 126 6.98 5.25 -1.74
CA VAL A 126 6.50 4.42 -2.85
C VAL A 126 7.54 3.44 -3.38
N SER A 127 8.84 3.67 -3.14
CA SER A 127 9.91 2.73 -3.49
C SER A 127 10.21 1.74 -2.35
N GLY A 128 10.08 2.16 -1.09
CA GLY A 128 10.34 1.32 0.08
C GLY A 128 9.18 0.40 0.45
N ILE A 129 7.94 0.82 0.16
CA ILE A 129 6.73 0.02 0.37
C ILE A 129 6.30 -0.57 -0.98
N ALA A 130 6.88 -1.70 -1.34
CA ALA A 130 6.64 -2.37 -2.62
C ALA A 130 6.68 -3.90 -2.45
N PRO A 131 5.90 -4.68 -3.22
CA PRO A 131 4.86 -4.22 -4.14
C PRO A 131 3.62 -3.70 -3.40
N ARG A 132 2.95 -2.71 -3.98
CA ARG A 132 1.63 -2.27 -3.50
C ARG A 132 0.56 -2.85 -4.40
N PRO A 133 -0.54 -3.38 -3.84
CA PRO A 133 -1.69 -3.80 -4.64
C PRO A 133 -2.31 -2.59 -5.33
N VAL A 134 -2.89 -2.81 -6.50
CA VAL A 134 -3.62 -1.79 -7.25
C VAL A 134 -5.11 -2.00 -7.04
N GLY A 135 -5.75 -1.09 -6.30
CA GLY A 135 -7.20 -1.01 -6.20
C GLY A 135 -7.72 -0.15 -7.36
N PHE A 136 -8.45 -0.76 -8.28
CA PHE A 136 -9.03 -0.07 -9.42
C PHE A 136 -10.50 0.21 -9.13
N LEU A 137 -10.81 1.47 -8.80
CA LEU A 137 -12.12 1.86 -8.30
C LEU A 137 -12.98 2.47 -9.40
N SER A 138 -14.19 1.93 -9.56
CA SER A 138 -15.27 2.61 -10.25
C SER A 138 -16.20 3.28 -9.25
N THR A 139 -16.61 4.51 -9.53
CA THR A 139 -17.55 5.31 -8.74
C THR A 139 -18.50 6.08 -9.64
N VAL A 140 -19.59 6.59 -9.06
CA VAL A 140 -20.50 7.52 -9.73
C VAL A 140 -20.80 8.69 -8.78
N ASN A 141 -21.01 9.87 -9.31
CA ASN A 141 -21.49 11.02 -8.53
C ASN A 141 -23.03 10.97 -8.38
N ALA A 142 -23.62 11.97 -7.71
CA ALA A 142 -25.06 12.06 -7.50
C ALA A 142 -25.86 12.22 -8.80
N GLN A 143 -25.23 12.76 -9.86
CA GLN A 143 -25.81 12.94 -11.19
C GLN A 143 -25.73 11.66 -12.06
N GLY A 144 -24.99 10.64 -11.59
CA GLY A 144 -24.76 9.40 -12.31
C GLY A 144 -23.58 9.45 -13.28
N GLU A 145 -22.77 10.52 -13.24
CA GLU A 145 -21.54 10.58 -14.02
C GLU A 145 -20.50 9.60 -13.48
N LYS A 146 -19.88 8.86 -14.38
CA LYS A 146 -19.04 7.70 -14.06
C LYS A 146 -17.57 8.10 -13.98
N ASN A 147 -16.85 7.49 -13.05
CA ASN A 147 -15.41 7.68 -12.88
C ASN A 147 -14.74 6.33 -12.65
N LEU A 148 -13.51 6.18 -13.15
CA LEU A 148 -12.71 4.96 -13.04
C LEU A 148 -11.25 5.32 -12.82
N SER A 149 -10.64 4.91 -11.69
CA SER A 149 -9.29 5.34 -11.36
C SER A 149 -8.52 4.32 -10.51
N PRO A 150 -7.18 4.13 -10.73
CA PRO A 150 -6.34 3.23 -9.94
C PRO A 150 -5.75 3.93 -8.73
N PHE A 151 -5.62 3.16 -7.63
CA PHE A 151 -5.02 3.59 -6.38
C PHE A 151 -4.10 2.50 -5.84
N SER A 152 -2.88 2.88 -5.44
CA SER A 152 -1.93 1.96 -4.80
C SER A 152 -1.78 2.16 -3.29
N TYR A 153 -2.43 3.15 -2.70
CA TYR A 153 -2.66 3.26 -1.26
C TYR A 153 -3.93 2.49 -0.90
N PHE A 154 -3.92 1.19 -1.21
CA PHE A 154 -5.07 0.29 -1.12
C PHE A 154 -4.68 -1.00 -0.40
N GLN A 155 -5.54 -1.51 0.49
CA GLN A 155 -5.34 -2.80 1.16
C GLN A 155 -6.66 -3.40 1.67
N VAL A 156 -6.72 -4.74 1.72
CA VAL A 156 -7.70 -5.47 2.53
C VAL A 156 -7.29 -5.37 4.01
N ILE A 157 -8.22 -5.10 4.91
CA ILE A 157 -7.96 -4.95 6.35
C ILE A 157 -8.61 -6.03 7.21
N ASP A 158 -9.72 -6.60 6.75
CA ASP A 158 -10.38 -7.72 7.42
C ASP A 158 -11.19 -8.55 6.42
N HIS A 159 -11.48 -9.79 6.78
CA HIS A 159 -12.26 -10.75 6.00
C HIS A 159 -13.62 -11.06 6.61
N ASP A 160 -13.83 -10.74 7.89
CA ASP A 160 -15.12 -10.93 8.60
C ASP A 160 -15.40 -9.77 9.58
N PRO A 161 -16.11 -8.72 9.13
CA PRO A 161 -16.63 -8.48 7.78
C PRO A 161 -15.53 -8.15 6.77
N PRO A 162 -15.73 -8.43 5.46
CA PRO A 162 -14.76 -8.10 4.43
C PRO A 162 -14.63 -6.58 4.29
N MET A 163 -13.47 -6.04 4.65
CA MET A 163 -13.22 -4.60 4.71
C MET A 163 -11.92 -4.21 3.98
N PHE A 164 -11.96 -3.03 3.39
CA PHE A 164 -10.88 -2.45 2.61
C PHE A 164 -10.60 -1.02 3.05
N ILE A 165 -9.36 -0.59 2.83
CA ILE A 165 -8.90 0.78 3.05
C ILE A 165 -8.34 1.35 1.76
N VAL A 166 -8.69 2.61 1.46
CA VAL A 166 -8.12 3.37 0.35
C VAL A 166 -7.63 4.71 0.89
N GLY A 167 -6.35 5.01 0.66
CA GLY A 167 -5.75 6.30 0.97
C GLY A 167 -5.81 7.23 -0.24
N PHE A 168 -6.23 8.46 0.01
CA PHE A 168 -6.26 9.53 -0.99
C PHE A 168 -5.27 10.62 -0.61
N SER A 169 -4.45 11.03 -1.57
CA SER A 169 -3.61 12.21 -1.49
C SER A 169 -4.01 13.14 -2.63
N SER A 170 -4.55 14.29 -2.28
CA SER A 170 -5.09 15.28 -3.22
C SER A 170 -4.58 16.67 -2.87
N ARG A 171 -4.72 17.62 -3.78
CA ARG A 171 -4.61 19.05 -3.46
C ARG A 171 -6.02 19.61 -3.17
N PRO A 172 -6.19 20.52 -2.21
CA PRO A 172 -7.51 21.10 -1.92
C PRO A 172 -8.16 21.76 -3.14
N SER A 173 -7.35 22.35 -4.03
CA SER A 173 -7.79 22.93 -5.30
C SER A 173 -8.17 21.88 -6.36
N ARG A 174 -7.79 20.61 -6.14
CA ARG A 174 -7.99 19.51 -7.08
C ARG A 174 -8.17 18.20 -6.36
N VAL A 175 -9.34 18.04 -5.77
CA VAL A 175 -9.76 16.82 -5.08
C VAL A 175 -9.97 15.71 -6.11
N LYS A 176 -9.51 14.50 -5.82
CA LYS A 176 -9.72 13.33 -6.70
C LYS A 176 -11.20 13.03 -6.86
N ASP A 177 -11.64 12.81 -8.10
CA ASP A 177 -13.05 12.56 -8.43
C ASP A 177 -13.60 11.35 -7.70
N THR A 178 -12.84 10.25 -7.66
CA THR A 178 -13.18 9.06 -6.86
C THR A 178 -13.46 9.41 -5.39
N TYR A 179 -12.61 10.22 -4.76
CA TYR A 179 -12.81 10.61 -3.37
C TYR A 179 -14.06 11.47 -3.18
N ARG A 180 -14.30 12.42 -4.11
CA ARG A 180 -15.51 13.23 -4.14
C ARG A 180 -16.76 12.37 -4.24
N ASN A 181 -16.77 11.45 -5.19
CA ASN A 181 -17.88 10.52 -5.41
C ASN A 181 -18.14 9.62 -4.19
N LEU A 182 -17.08 9.08 -3.55
CA LEU A 182 -17.20 8.29 -2.34
C LEU A 182 -17.80 9.07 -1.16
N ARG A 183 -17.44 10.36 -1.02
CA ARG A 183 -18.06 11.22 -0.02
C ARG A 183 -19.55 11.49 -0.30
N GLU A 184 -19.89 11.63 -1.55
CA GLU A 184 -21.23 12.01 -2.00
C GLU A 184 -22.19 10.84 -2.00
N THR A 185 -21.79 9.71 -2.56
CA THR A 185 -22.67 8.55 -2.79
C THR A 185 -22.41 7.38 -1.87
N GLY A 186 -21.21 7.29 -1.31
CA GLY A 186 -20.83 6.19 -0.42
C GLY A 186 -20.69 4.84 -1.10
N GLU A 187 -20.61 4.77 -2.43
CA GLU A 187 -20.64 3.52 -3.19
C GLU A 187 -19.47 3.41 -4.17
N CYS A 188 -18.91 2.21 -4.31
CA CYS A 188 -17.91 1.90 -5.33
C CYS A 188 -17.91 0.43 -5.71
N VAL A 189 -17.16 0.13 -6.79
CA VAL A 189 -16.67 -1.23 -7.05
C VAL A 189 -15.15 -1.18 -7.06
N ILE A 190 -14.51 -2.11 -6.35
CA ILE A 190 -13.08 -2.37 -6.40
C ILE A 190 -12.87 -3.51 -7.40
N ASN A 191 -12.04 -3.25 -8.42
CA ASN A 191 -11.74 -4.22 -9.48
C ASN A 191 -10.27 -4.61 -9.38
N THR A 192 -9.95 -5.90 -9.55
CA THR A 192 -8.56 -6.36 -9.60
C THR A 192 -7.94 -6.08 -10.96
N VAL A 193 -6.63 -5.87 -10.96
CA VAL A 193 -5.87 -5.52 -12.17
C VAL A 193 -4.95 -6.67 -12.56
N SER A 194 -5.14 -7.17 -13.77
CA SER A 194 -4.29 -8.16 -14.42
C SER A 194 -3.27 -7.50 -15.33
N GLU A 195 -2.14 -8.19 -15.63
CA GLU A 195 -1.06 -7.64 -16.45
C GLU A 195 -1.49 -7.18 -17.84
N ASN A 196 -2.46 -7.87 -18.43
CA ASN A 196 -2.97 -7.59 -19.79
C ASN A 196 -3.89 -6.37 -19.89
N MET A 197 -4.25 -5.74 -18.78
CA MET A 197 -5.09 -4.55 -18.79
C MET A 197 -4.36 -3.29 -18.25
N ILE A 198 -3.05 -3.39 -18.01
CA ILE A 198 -2.33 -2.33 -17.31
C ILE A 198 -2.27 -1.02 -18.08
N GLU A 199 -2.19 -1.07 -19.41
CA GLU A 199 -2.19 0.13 -20.27
C GLU A 199 -3.53 0.87 -20.16
N ALA A 200 -4.65 0.15 -20.23
CA ALA A 200 -5.99 0.73 -20.08
C ALA A 200 -6.17 1.29 -18.66
N VAL A 201 -5.73 0.56 -17.62
CA VAL A 201 -5.76 1.03 -16.23
C VAL A 201 -4.90 2.28 -16.04
N ASN A 202 -3.70 2.31 -16.60
CA ASN A 202 -2.82 3.48 -16.52
C ASN A 202 -3.41 4.69 -17.27
N ALA A 203 -4.10 4.48 -18.39
CA ALA A 203 -4.78 5.53 -19.13
C ALA A 203 -5.83 6.24 -18.27
N THR A 204 -6.50 5.55 -17.34
CA THR A 204 -7.46 6.16 -16.41
C THR A 204 -6.80 7.02 -15.31
N SER A 205 -5.46 7.08 -15.27
CA SER A 205 -4.74 8.01 -14.38
C SER A 205 -4.60 9.41 -14.96
N ILE A 206 -5.13 9.62 -16.15
CA ILE A 206 -5.05 10.92 -16.84
C ILE A 206 -5.69 12.02 -15.98
N ASP A 207 -5.16 13.21 -16.11
CA ASP A 207 -5.55 14.38 -15.36
C ASP A 207 -6.77 15.06 -16.03
N ALA A 208 -7.87 14.30 -16.19
CA ALA A 208 -9.09 14.77 -16.83
C ALA A 208 -9.84 15.81 -15.97
N PRO A 209 -10.59 16.75 -16.58
CA PRO A 209 -11.54 17.58 -15.85
C PRO A 209 -12.63 16.75 -15.18
N TYR A 210 -13.15 17.23 -14.04
CA TYR A 210 -14.26 16.59 -13.35
C TYR A 210 -15.48 16.41 -14.28
N GLY A 211 -16.07 15.22 -14.25
CA GLY A 211 -17.19 14.85 -15.11
C GLY A 211 -16.79 14.20 -16.45
N VAL A 212 -15.50 14.17 -16.79
CA VAL A 212 -15.01 13.36 -17.91
C VAL A 212 -14.81 11.93 -17.43
N SER A 213 -15.45 11.00 -18.13
CA SER A 213 -15.41 9.57 -17.73
C SER A 213 -14.17 8.87 -18.26
N GLU A 214 -13.37 8.29 -17.38
CA GLU A 214 -12.22 7.48 -17.76
C GLU A 214 -12.60 6.12 -18.37
N TRP A 215 -13.85 5.73 -18.31
CA TRP A 215 -14.36 4.58 -19.04
C TRP A 215 -14.17 4.77 -20.55
N ASP A 216 -14.52 5.96 -21.06
CA ASP A 216 -14.34 6.28 -22.47
C ASP A 216 -12.86 6.39 -22.87
N VAL A 217 -12.01 6.84 -21.93
CA VAL A 217 -10.56 6.96 -22.16
C VAL A 217 -9.90 5.58 -22.24
N SER A 218 -10.32 4.65 -21.39
CA SER A 218 -9.68 3.33 -21.29
C SER A 218 -10.21 2.31 -22.32
N GLY A 219 -11.43 2.50 -22.80
CA GLY A 219 -12.13 1.51 -23.63
C GLY A 219 -12.50 0.22 -22.88
N LEU A 220 -12.42 0.20 -21.55
CA LEU A 220 -12.87 -0.93 -20.73
C LEU A 220 -14.40 -1.04 -20.74
N HIS A 221 -14.91 -2.27 -20.59
CA HIS A 221 -16.33 -2.56 -20.67
C HIS A 221 -16.97 -2.61 -19.27
N GLU A 222 -18.16 -2.05 -19.20
CA GLU A 222 -18.97 -2.07 -18.00
C GLU A 222 -19.74 -3.39 -17.86
N ALA A 223 -19.79 -3.92 -16.64
CA ALA A 223 -20.70 -4.98 -16.25
C ALA A 223 -21.60 -4.50 -15.08
N PRO A 224 -22.88 -4.90 -15.03
CA PRO A 224 -23.80 -4.40 -14.03
C PRO A 224 -23.45 -4.88 -12.62
N SER A 225 -23.61 -3.99 -11.63
CA SER A 225 -23.57 -4.29 -10.20
C SER A 225 -24.99 -4.62 -9.67
N THR A 226 -25.10 -5.19 -8.49
CA THR A 226 -26.38 -5.55 -7.87
C THR A 226 -26.71 -4.79 -6.60
N THR A 227 -25.69 -4.37 -5.84
CA THR A 227 -25.88 -3.75 -4.51
C THR A 227 -25.43 -2.29 -4.45
N VAL A 228 -24.75 -1.82 -5.50
CA VAL A 228 -24.24 -0.45 -5.66
C VAL A 228 -24.52 0.06 -7.08
N LYS A 229 -24.48 1.37 -7.27
CA LYS A 229 -24.73 1.99 -8.58
C LYS A 229 -23.54 1.91 -9.56
N PRO A 230 -22.28 2.09 -9.12
CA PRO A 230 -21.13 1.99 -10.02
C PRO A 230 -21.05 0.63 -10.70
N SER A 231 -20.73 0.62 -12.00
CA SER A 231 -20.50 -0.60 -12.76
C SER A 231 -19.18 -1.28 -12.39
N ARG A 232 -19.13 -2.59 -12.58
CA ARG A 232 -17.92 -3.40 -12.50
C ARG A 232 -17.15 -3.30 -13.82
N VAL A 233 -15.83 -3.50 -13.78
CA VAL A 233 -15.02 -3.69 -14.99
C VAL A 233 -15.17 -5.15 -15.44
N ALA A 234 -15.68 -5.38 -16.63
CA ALA A 234 -15.97 -6.71 -17.17
C ALA A 234 -14.69 -7.55 -17.40
N GLU A 235 -13.57 -6.89 -17.71
CA GLU A 235 -12.28 -7.52 -17.92
C GLU A 235 -11.64 -8.04 -16.63
N SER A 236 -11.96 -7.44 -15.49
CA SER A 236 -11.39 -7.84 -14.19
C SER A 236 -11.80 -9.25 -13.80
N VAL A 237 -10.84 -10.00 -13.27
CA VAL A 237 -11.05 -11.37 -12.78
C VAL A 237 -11.88 -11.40 -11.50
N PHE A 238 -11.69 -10.41 -10.63
CA PHE A 238 -12.38 -10.30 -9.37
C PHE A 238 -12.86 -8.88 -9.12
N ASN A 239 -14.15 -8.70 -8.84
CA ASN A 239 -14.74 -7.42 -8.53
C ASN A 239 -15.45 -7.48 -7.17
N ILE A 240 -15.44 -6.37 -6.45
CA ILE A 240 -15.97 -6.24 -5.10
C ILE A 240 -16.85 -5.00 -5.04
N GLU A 241 -18.15 -5.19 -4.93
CA GLU A 241 -19.07 -4.09 -4.64
C GLU A 241 -18.91 -3.68 -3.18
N GLY A 242 -18.82 -2.39 -2.91
CA GLY A 242 -18.55 -1.89 -1.57
C GLY A 242 -19.27 -0.60 -1.24
N LYS A 243 -19.54 -0.44 0.06
CA LYS A 243 -20.10 0.79 0.65
C LYS A 243 -19.14 1.38 1.65
N VAL A 244 -19.03 2.69 1.60
CA VAL A 244 -18.26 3.46 2.57
C VAL A 244 -18.88 3.33 3.95
N ILE A 245 -18.06 3.02 4.95
CA ILE A 245 -18.48 2.96 6.35
C ILE A 245 -17.88 4.07 7.20
N ASP A 246 -16.71 4.59 6.79
CA ASP A 246 -16.08 5.73 7.47
C ASP A 246 -15.11 6.46 6.53
N ILE A 247 -14.92 7.76 6.78
CA ILE A 247 -13.95 8.61 6.10
C ILE A 247 -13.20 9.43 7.15
N LYS A 248 -11.88 9.30 7.17
CA LYS A 248 -11.02 10.12 8.00
C LYS A 248 -10.18 11.05 7.14
N GLU A 249 -10.38 12.35 7.30
CA GLU A 249 -9.51 13.38 6.73
C GLU A 249 -8.39 13.76 7.70
N PHE A 250 -7.21 14.04 7.16
CA PHE A 250 -6.02 14.44 7.89
C PHE A 250 -5.69 15.89 7.53
N THR A 251 -5.63 16.74 8.51
CA THR A 251 -5.40 18.20 8.36
C THR A 251 -4.01 18.63 8.84
N ASP A 252 -3.30 17.76 9.56
CA ASP A 252 -1.97 18.04 10.12
C ASP A 252 -0.89 17.89 9.05
N HIS A 253 -0.87 18.83 8.11
CA HIS A 253 0.16 18.91 7.10
C HIS A 253 1.19 19.98 7.47
N GLN A 254 2.46 19.70 7.17
CA GLN A 254 3.57 20.62 7.36
C GLN A 254 3.32 21.98 6.68
N GLN A 255 2.59 21.98 5.57
CA GLN A 255 2.16 23.19 4.86
C GLN A 255 0.65 23.16 4.70
N PRO A 256 -0.10 23.88 5.57
CA PRO A 256 -1.55 23.97 5.49
C PRO A 256 -2.02 24.44 4.11
N GLY A 257 -3.05 23.78 3.56
CA GLY A 257 -3.60 24.10 2.26
C GLY A 257 -2.86 23.51 1.05
N MET A 258 -1.72 22.82 1.24
CA MET A 258 -0.97 22.18 0.15
C MET A 258 -1.48 20.80 -0.23
N SER A 259 -2.04 20.05 0.71
CA SER A 259 -2.59 18.72 0.45
C SER A 259 -3.82 18.43 1.29
N LEU A 260 -4.68 17.58 0.75
CA LEU A 260 -5.77 16.92 1.45
C LEU A 260 -5.45 15.42 1.45
N ALA A 261 -5.18 14.86 2.61
CA ALA A 261 -5.06 13.42 2.78
C ALA A 261 -6.32 12.87 3.43
N ALA A 262 -6.80 11.75 2.93
CA ALA A 262 -7.96 11.08 3.49
C ALA A 262 -7.80 9.56 3.41
N THR A 263 -8.44 8.88 4.35
CA THR A 263 -8.60 7.44 4.35
C THR A 263 -10.07 7.12 4.28
N VAL A 264 -10.45 6.22 3.38
CA VAL A 264 -11.82 5.74 3.22
C VAL A 264 -11.86 4.25 3.59
N LEU A 265 -12.74 3.89 4.51
CA LEU A 265 -13.04 2.52 4.88
C LEU A 265 -14.26 2.02 4.09
N ILE A 266 -14.09 0.89 3.42
CA ILE A 266 -15.11 0.31 2.55
C ILE A 266 -15.43 -1.10 3.05
N LYS A 267 -16.72 -1.39 3.24
CA LYS A 267 -17.23 -2.73 3.54
C LYS A 267 -17.78 -3.35 2.27
N ALA A 268 -17.35 -4.57 1.95
CA ALA A 268 -17.89 -5.31 0.81
C ALA A 268 -19.35 -5.66 1.01
N THR A 269 -20.10 -5.64 -0.08
CA THR A 269 -21.51 -6.04 -0.13
C THR A 269 -21.74 -7.21 -1.08
N ARG A 270 -20.86 -7.40 -2.09
CA ARG A 270 -20.93 -8.49 -3.07
C ARG A 270 -19.56 -8.76 -3.68
N PHE A 271 -19.29 -10.02 -3.98
CA PHE A 271 -18.13 -10.46 -4.75
C PHE A 271 -18.57 -11.02 -6.10
N TRP A 272 -17.75 -10.79 -7.11
CA TRP A 272 -17.92 -11.32 -8.45
C TRP A 272 -16.59 -11.93 -8.90
N VAL A 273 -16.63 -13.18 -9.29
CA VAL A 273 -15.48 -13.93 -9.80
C VAL A 273 -15.75 -14.34 -11.23
N LYS A 274 -14.82 -14.10 -12.12
CA LYS A 274 -14.92 -14.47 -13.53
C LYS A 274 -14.99 -15.98 -13.67
N GLU A 275 -15.87 -16.50 -14.50
CA GLU A 275 -16.01 -17.94 -14.74
C GLU A 275 -14.69 -18.56 -15.17
N GLY A 276 -14.38 -19.74 -14.63
CA GLY A 276 -13.15 -20.49 -14.92
C GLY A 276 -11.87 -19.94 -14.31
N THR A 277 -11.96 -18.95 -13.41
CA THR A 277 -10.76 -18.34 -12.77
C THR A 277 -10.60 -18.69 -11.29
N ALA A 278 -11.54 -19.42 -10.71
CA ALA A 278 -11.48 -19.89 -9.33
C ALA A 278 -11.81 -21.39 -9.26
N ASN A 279 -11.54 -21.98 -8.10
CA ASN A 279 -11.96 -23.35 -7.77
C ASN A 279 -13.48 -23.47 -7.65
N GLU A 280 -13.99 -24.71 -7.52
CA GLU A 280 -15.44 -25.02 -7.57
C GLU A 280 -16.25 -24.31 -6.46
N ASP A 281 -15.69 -24.14 -5.27
CA ASP A 281 -16.36 -23.50 -4.12
C ASP A 281 -16.11 -21.98 -4.05
N TYR A 282 -15.40 -21.40 -5.04
CA TYR A 282 -15.04 -19.98 -5.13
C TYR A 282 -14.23 -19.46 -3.92
N SER A 283 -13.50 -20.33 -3.25
CA SER A 283 -12.64 -19.95 -2.11
C SER A 283 -11.22 -19.55 -2.53
N HIS A 284 -10.82 -19.87 -3.75
CA HIS A 284 -9.48 -19.60 -4.24
C HIS A 284 -9.47 -19.19 -5.71
N ILE A 285 -8.86 -18.03 -6.02
CA ILE A 285 -8.66 -17.55 -7.39
C ILE A 285 -7.30 -18.07 -7.89
N ASP A 286 -7.30 -18.66 -9.08
CA ASP A 286 -6.11 -19.14 -9.75
C ASP A 286 -5.19 -17.96 -10.12
N LEU A 287 -3.98 -17.96 -9.60
CA LEU A 287 -3.01 -16.90 -9.82
C LEU A 287 -2.57 -16.78 -11.29
N GLU A 288 -2.51 -17.91 -12.04
CA GLU A 288 -2.23 -17.91 -13.49
C GLU A 288 -3.37 -17.30 -14.31
N LYS A 289 -4.59 -17.30 -13.78
CA LYS A 289 -5.72 -16.65 -14.41
C LYS A 289 -5.86 -15.18 -14.01
N LEU A 290 -5.50 -14.87 -12.77
CA LEU A 290 -5.51 -13.50 -12.26
C LEU A 290 -4.36 -12.67 -12.83
N ARG A 291 -3.12 -13.23 -12.87
CA ARG A 291 -1.89 -12.55 -13.31
C ARG A 291 -1.77 -11.11 -12.80
N PRO A 292 -1.78 -10.94 -11.46
CA PRO A 292 -1.86 -9.61 -10.87
C PRO A 292 -0.57 -8.83 -11.05
N VAL A 293 -0.70 -7.51 -11.11
CA VAL A 293 0.43 -6.58 -11.08
C VAL A 293 0.47 -5.82 -9.77
N GLY A 294 1.67 -5.54 -9.28
CA GLY A 294 1.92 -4.67 -8.15
C GLY A 294 2.63 -3.39 -8.59
N GLN A 295 2.31 -2.28 -7.98
CA GLN A 295 3.07 -1.05 -8.20
C GLN A 295 4.34 -1.04 -7.35
N LEU A 296 5.50 -0.79 -7.97
CA LEU A 296 6.82 -0.87 -7.35
C LEU A 296 7.44 0.50 -7.03
N GLY A 297 7.01 1.55 -7.71
CA GLY A 297 7.49 2.91 -7.57
C GLY A 297 6.44 3.91 -8.01
N GLY A 298 6.87 5.02 -8.61
CA GLY A 298 5.96 6.04 -9.16
C GLY A 298 5.27 5.59 -10.45
N ILE A 299 6.05 5.02 -11.39
CA ILE A 299 5.59 4.61 -12.72
C ILE A 299 5.88 3.14 -13.04
N SER A 300 6.52 2.41 -12.13
CA SER A 300 6.93 1.03 -12.36
C SER A 300 5.92 0.05 -11.83
N TYR A 301 5.62 -0.98 -12.61
CA TYR A 301 4.81 -2.12 -12.23
C TYR A 301 5.64 -3.40 -12.33
N GLY A 302 5.31 -4.38 -11.50
CA GLY A 302 5.90 -5.70 -11.55
C GLY A 302 4.82 -6.77 -11.57
N ARG A 303 5.04 -7.82 -12.38
CA ARG A 303 4.23 -9.03 -12.34
C ARG A 303 4.80 -10.04 -11.36
N ILE A 304 4.00 -10.98 -10.91
CA ILE A 304 4.46 -12.12 -10.14
C ILE A 304 5.03 -13.16 -11.11
N GLY A 305 6.36 -13.35 -11.09
CA GLY A 305 7.05 -14.32 -11.95
C GLY A 305 7.36 -15.65 -11.26
N SER A 306 7.42 -15.64 -9.92
CA SER A 306 7.62 -16.86 -9.12
C SER A 306 6.95 -16.73 -7.75
N THR A 307 6.58 -17.89 -7.20
CA THR A 307 5.96 -18.01 -5.88
C THR A 307 6.63 -19.10 -5.06
N PHE A 308 6.49 -19.02 -3.77
CA PHE A 308 6.84 -20.09 -2.83
C PHE A 308 5.82 -20.12 -1.69
N GLU A 309 5.71 -21.25 -1.04
CA GLU A 309 4.80 -21.44 0.08
C GLU A 309 5.57 -21.53 1.39
N GLN A 310 5.01 -20.95 2.46
CA GLN A 310 5.53 -21.00 3.82
C GLN A 310 4.37 -21.25 4.79
N PRO A 311 4.15 -22.52 5.18
CA PRO A 311 3.05 -22.87 6.09
C PRO A 311 3.17 -22.16 7.43
N ARG A 312 2.05 -21.65 7.94
CA ARG A 312 1.98 -21.09 9.30
C ARG A 312 2.00 -22.23 10.32
N LYS A 313 3.06 -22.28 11.13
CA LYS A 313 3.24 -23.29 12.15
C LYS A 313 2.46 -22.95 13.43
N ARG A 314 2.06 -23.97 14.20
CA ARG A 314 1.41 -23.80 15.50
C ARG A 314 2.44 -23.97 16.60
N TRP A 315 2.35 -23.14 17.64
CA TRP A 315 3.25 -23.20 18.79
C TRP A 315 3.31 -24.61 19.42
N SER A 316 2.14 -25.21 19.68
CA SER A 316 2.00 -26.56 20.23
C SER A 316 2.75 -27.65 19.47
N ASP A 317 2.85 -27.49 18.12
CA ASP A 317 3.43 -28.48 17.24
C ASP A 317 4.95 -28.31 17.09
N GLU A 318 5.46 -27.13 17.43
CA GLU A 318 6.86 -26.75 17.22
C GLU A 318 7.68 -26.68 18.51
N VAL A 319 7.04 -26.43 19.66
CA VAL A 319 7.73 -26.26 20.96
C VAL A 319 8.62 -27.43 21.33
N GLY A 320 8.18 -28.65 21.03
CA GLY A 320 8.93 -29.90 21.31
C GLY A 320 10.04 -30.20 20.26
N LYS A 321 10.12 -29.44 19.16
CA LYS A 321 11.08 -29.68 18.09
C LYS A 321 12.27 -28.71 18.10
N SER A 322 12.23 -27.69 18.96
CA SER A 322 13.25 -26.65 19.03
C SER A 322 13.63 -26.37 20.49
N GLU A 323 14.93 -26.43 20.77
CA GLU A 323 15.43 -26.07 22.10
C GLU A 323 15.13 -24.62 22.49
N ILE A 324 15.17 -23.71 21.52
CA ILE A 324 14.86 -22.30 21.74
C ILE A 324 13.39 -22.13 22.15
N LEU A 325 12.48 -22.78 21.43
CA LEU A 325 11.05 -22.70 21.75
C LEU A 325 10.74 -23.35 23.08
N ALA A 326 11.37 -24.49 23.40
CA ALA A 326 11.22 -25.15 24.69
C ALA A 326 11.74 -24.31 25.88
N LYS A 327 12.86 -23.58 25.68
CA LYS A 327 13.36 -22.62 26.68
C LYS A 327 12.37 -21.47 26.90
N LEU A 328 11.83 -20.89 25.81
CA LEU A 328 10.84 -19.81 25.88
C LEU A 328 9.53 -20.27 26.56
N ASP A 329 9.07 -21.47 26.24
CA ASP A 329 7.87 -22.05 26.85
C ASP A 329 8.04 -22.28 28.37
N ALA A 330 9.27 -22.64 28.78
CA ALA A 330 9.64 -22.77 30.20
C ALA A 330 9.92 -21.42 30.89
N GLY A 331 9.73 -20.27 30.21
CA GLY A 331 10.02 -18.95 30.78
C GLY A 331 11.50 -18.65 30.98
N LYS A 332 12.39 -19.36 30.29
CA LYS A 332 13.85 -19.19 30.40
C LYS A 332 14.38 -18.21 29.34
N PRO A 333 15.40 -17.38 29.65
CA PRO A 333 16.00 -16.50 28.67
C PRO A 333 16.71 -17.31 27.56
N VAL A 334 16.67 -16.75 26.35
CA VAL A 334 17.42 -17.28 25.20
C VAL A 334 18.64 -16.39 25.01
N ASP A 335 19.82 -16.97 25.04
CA ASP A 335 21.06 -16.29 24.73
C ASP A 335 21.05 -15.91 23.23
N LYS A 336 21.31 -14.61 22.93
CA LYS A 336 21.35 -14.07 21.57
C LYS A 336 22.77 -14.00 21.04
#